data_60b8e41befa6f15b8f70e4a3d2483b75
#
_entry.id   60b8e41befa6f15b8f70e4a3d2483b75
#
_cell.length_a   1.000
_cell.length_b   1.000
_cell.length_c   1.000
_cell.angle_alpha   90.00
_cell.angle_beta   90.00
_cell.angle_gamma   90.00
#
_symmetry.space_group_name_H-M   'P 1'
#
loop_
_entity.id
_entity.type
_entity.pdbx_description
1 polymer ?
#
loop_
_entity_poly.entity_id
_entity_poly.type
_entity_poly.pdbx_seq_one_letter_code
_entity_poly.pdbx_strand_id
1 'polypeptide(L)'
;CTDAGYFQNFVLFANYQCCIDEFIRLGQLAMQDAASGYTAFVEPGNVVTHHLQHGAPDGFVQGAHPQRLPQMPSYHLVRPGHSGITMVNIGVGPSNAKTMTDHVAVLRPHAWIMLGHCAGLRNSQMLGDYVLAHGYVRDDHVLDDDLPLWVPVPALAEIQQALQKAVADVTQMEGADLKAVLRTGTVATTDNRNWELQNNNLPARRFSQSRAIAIDMESATIAANGFRFRVPY
;
A
#
# COMPACT_ATOMS: atom_id res chain seq x y z
N CYS A 1 -6.80 -14.62 10.10
CA CYS A 1 -5.84 -13.65 10.64
C CYS A 1 -4.51 -14.33 10.86
N THR A 2 -3.45 -13.55 10.90
CA THR A 2 -2.10 -13.99 11.33
C THR A 2 -1.83 -13.46 12.73
N ASP A 3 -0.89 -14.10 13.43
CA ASP A 3 -0.44 -13.65 14.75
C ASP A 3 0.27 -12.29 14.61
N ALA A 4 0.05 -11.39 15.59
CA ALA A 4 0.68 -10.07 15.61
C ALA A 4 2.22 -10.12 15.64
N GLY A 5 2.79 -11.21 16.19
CA GLY A 5 4.23 -11.43 16.22
C GLY A 5 4.89 -11.57 14.84
N TYR A 6 4.12 -11.86 13.78
CA TYR A 6 4.65 -11.92 12.42
C TYR A 6 4.67 -10.57 11.71
N PHE A 7 3.99 -9.55 12.21
CA PHE A 7 4.01 -8.23 11.60
C PHE A 7 5.42 -7.64 11.55
N GLN A 8 5.76 -7.09 10.41
CA GLN A 8 7.06 -6.49 10.14
C GLN A 8 6.96 -4.96 10.17
N ASN A 9 8.09 -4.29 10.31
CA ASN A 9 8.18 -2.84 10.46
C ASN A 9 7.83 -2.04 9.21
N PHE A 10 7.83 -2.66 8.03
CA PHE A 10 7.40 -2.03 6.79
C PHE A 10 6.08 -2.67 6.34
N VAL A 11 5.04 -1.85 6.22
CA VAL A 11 3.69 -2.32 5.91
C VAL A 11 3.24 -1.79 4.56
N LEU A 12 2.76 -2.69 3.70
CA LEU A 12 2.12 -2.37 2.44
C LEU A 12 0.63 -2.65 2.56
N PHE A 13 -0.19 -1.65 2.28
CA PHE A 13 -1.63 -1.81 2.13
C PHE A 13 -1.98 -1.95 0.66
N ALA A 14 -2.75 -2.95 0.31
CA ALA A 14 -3.21 -3.18 -1.05
C ALA A 14 -4.71 -3.45 -1.08
N ASN A 15 -5.37 -3.07 -2.16
CA ASN A 15 -6.79 -3.31 -2.38
C ASN A 15 -7.08 -4.17 -3.62
N TYR A 16 -6.03 -4.60 -4.33
CA TYR A 16 -6.14 -5.42 -5.52
C TYR A 16 -5.46 -6.78 -5.35
N GLN A 17 -6.16 -7.83 -5.76
CA GLN A 17 -5.66 -9.20 -5.62
C GLN A 17 -4.36 -9.44 -6.40
N CYS A 18 -4.18 -8.81 -7.56
CA CYS A 18 -2.94 -8.96 -8.33
C CYS A 18 -1.69 -8.52 -7.56
N CYS A 19 -1.78 -7.48 -6.72
CA CYS A 19 -0.66 -7.07 -5.87
C CYS A 19 -0.36 -8.12 -4.78
N ILE A 20 -1.42 -8.73 -4.24
CA ILE A 20 -1.30 -9.79 -3.24
C ILE A 20 -0.68 -11.04 -3.88
N ASP A 21 -1.17 -11.45 -5.05
CA ASP A 21 -0.66 -12.63 -5.77
C ASP A 21 0.83 -12.46 -6.11
N GLU A 22 1.24 -11.26 -6.53
CA GLU A 22 2.64 -10.97 -6.81
C GLU A 22 3.48 -10.98 -5.52
N PHE A 23 2.97 -10.47 -4.41
CA PHE A 23 3.66 -10.54 -3.13
C PHE A 23 3.84 -11.98 -2.65
N ILE A 24 2.82 -12.84 -2.83
CA ILE A 24 2.91 -14.27 -2.53
C ILE A 24 3.99 -14.92 -3.40
N ARG A 25 3.96 -14.66 -4.71
CA ARG A 25 4.97 -15.19 -5.64
C ARG A 25 6.39 -14.78 -5.24
N LEU A 26 6.60 -13.50 -4.94
CA LEU A 26 7.91 -12.98 -4.48
C LEU A 26 8.30 -13.58 -3.13
N GLY A 27 7.35 -13.77 -2.22
CA GLY A 27 7.57 -14.41 -0.93
C GLY A 27 8.06 -15.85 -1.07
N GLN A 28 7.42 -16.62 -1.93
CA GLN A 28 7.81 -18.01 -2.20
C GLN A 28 9.19 -18.08 -2.88
N LEU A 29 9.50 -17.19 -3.81
CA LEU A 29 10.83 -17.10 -4.41
C LEU A 29 11.91 -16.74 -3.38
N ALA A 30 11.62 -15.79 -2.48
CA ALA A 30 12.54 -15.39 -1.43
C ALA A 30 12.88 -16.54 -0.47
N MET A 31 11.97 -17.51 -0.28
CA MET A 31 12.25 -18.70 0.54
C MET A 31 13.23 -19.66 -0.12
N GLN A 32 13.40 -19.58 -1.43
CA GLN A 32 14.33 -20.41 -2.22
C GLN A 32 15.66 -19.71 -2.50
N ASP A 33 15.74 -18.40 -2.32
CA ASP A 33 16.94 -17.60 -2.57
C ASP A 33 17.78 -17.42 -1.30
N ALA A 34 18.92 -18.10 -1.24
CA ALA A 34 19.86 -18.05 -0.12
C ALA A 34 20.33 -16.61 0.23
N ALA A 35 20.31 -15.70 -0.74
CA ALA A 35 20.74 -14.31 -0.55
C ALA A 35 19.61 -13.37 -0.13
N SER A 36 18.37 -13.85 -0.07
CA SER A 36 17.18 -12.99 0.20
C SER A 36 17.20 -12.32 1.58
N GLY A 37 17.85 -12.96 2.56
CA GLY A 37 17.90 -12.51 3.95
C GLY A 37 16.58 -12.64 4.71
N TYR A 38 15.54 -13.23 4.12
CA TYR A 38 14.28 -13.56 4.80
C TYR A 38 14.37 -14.94 5.44
N THR A 39 13.72 -15.13 6.58
CA THR A 39 13.75 -16.37 7.36
C THR A 39 12.49 -17.21 7.20
N ALA A 40 11.37 -16.56 6.90
CA ALA A 40 10.08 -17.21 6.68
C ALA A 40 9.15 -16.34 5.82
N PHE A 41 8.23 -17.00 5.14
CA PHE A 41 7.05 -16.39 4.53
C PHE A 41 5.81 -16.90 5.26
N VAL A 42 4.97 -15.98 5.75
CA VAL A 42 3.78 -16.33 6.54
C VAL A 42 2.53 -15.86 5.83
N GLU A 43 1.59 -16.78 5.66
CA GLU A 43 0.31 -16.59 5.02
C GLU A 43 -0.85 -16.64 6.02
N PRO A 44 -2.08 -16.21 5.65
CA PRO A 44 -3.24 -16.26 6.51
C PRO A 44 -3.48 -17.66 7.11
N GLY A 45 -3.81 -17.68 8.42
CA GLY A 45 -3.94 -18.92 9.18
C GLY A 45 -2.64 -19.36 9.85
N ASN A 46 -1.64 -18.50 9.88
CA ASN A 46 -0.29 -18.80 10.37
C ASN A 46 0.36 -19.96 9.62
N VAL A 47 0.14 -20.03 8.31
CA VAL A 47 0.86 -20.97 7.46
C VAL A 47 2.24 -20.39 7.21
N VAL A 48 3.25 -21.08 7.69
CA VAL A 48 4.64 -20.62 7.68
C VAL A 48 5.45 -21.48 6.71
N THR A 49 5.99 -20.85 5.67
CA THR A 49 7.02 -21.45 4.82
C THR A 49 8.38 -20.98 5.30
N HIS A 50 9.21 -21.89 5.77
CA HIS A 50 10.55 -21.59 6.25
C HIS A 50 11.54 -21.51 5.09
N HIS A 51 12.52 -20.62 5.23
CA HIS A 51 13.62 -20.52 4.28
C HIS A 51 14.45 -21.82 4.25
N LEU A 52 14.88 -22.25 3.07
CA LEU A 52 15.61 -23.52 2.87
C LEU A 52 16.84 -23.68 3.76
N GLN A 53 17.55 -22.60 4.09
CA GLN A 53 18.72 -22.64 4.98
C GLN A 53 18.37 -22.75 6.46
N HIS A 54 17.12 -22.48 6.84
CA HIS A 54 16.66 -22.51 8.23
C HIS A 54 15.64 -23.63 8.51
N GLY A 55 15.35 -24.45 7.51
CA GLY A 55 14.40 -25.56 7.59
C GLY A 55 14.89 -26.82 6.95
N ALA A 56 13.99 -27.77 6.72
CA ALA A 56 14.29 -28.98 5.98
C ALA A 56 14.64 -28.69 4.51
N PRO A 57 15.38 -29.58 3.83
CA PRO A 57 15.88 -29.36 2.46
C PRO A 57 14.83 -29.02 1.40
N ASP A 58 13.55 -29.33 1.65
CA ASP A 58 12.44 -29.15 0.70
C ASP A 58 11.54 -27.94 1.01
N GLY A 59 11.98 -27.01 1.89
CA GLY A 59 11.14 -25.88 2.32
C GLY A 59 10.00 -26.36 3.21
N PHE A 60 10.23 -26.43 4.50
CA PHE A 60 9.22 -26.91 5.46
C PHE A 60 8.06 -25.93 5.55
N VAL A 61 6.85 -26.39 5.23
CA VAL A 61 5.60 -25.65 5.41
C VAL A 61 4.92 -26.12 6.68
N GLN A 62 4.72 -25.22 7.64
CA GLN A 62 4.03 -25.49 8.89
C GLN A 62 2.64 -24.84 8.86
N GLY A 63 1.62 -25.60 9.26
CA GLY A 63 0.24 -25.12 9.31
C GLY A 63 -0.59 -25.57 8.11
N ALA A 64 -1.84 -25.15 8.09
CA ALA A 64 -2.77 -25.44 7.01
C ALA A 64 -3.56 -24.18 6.64
N HIS A 65 -3.74 -23.95 5.36
CA HIS A 65 -4.52 -22.82 4.88
C HIS A 65 -5.96 -22.90 5.40
N PRO A 66 -6.53 -21.76 5.85
CA PRO A 66 -7.90 -21.72 6.30
C PRO A 66 -8.84 -21.99 5.12
N GLN A 67 -9.96 -22.68 5.36
CA GLN A 67 -10.98 -22.95 4.33
C GLN A 67 -11.53 -21.67 3.69
N ARG A 68 -11.53 -20.57 4.45
CA ARG A 68 -11.89 -19.23 3.98
C ARG A 68 -10.87 -18.24 4.46
N LEU A 69 -10.40 -17.40 3.55
CA LEU A 69 -9.54 -16.26 3.93
C LEU A 69 -10.31 -15.31 4.87
N PRO A 70 -9.63 -14.70 5.84
CA PRO A 70 -10.19 -13.59 6.61
C PRO A 70 -10.54 -12.43 5.68
N GLN A 71 -11.40 -11.54 6.15
CA GLN A 71 -11.86 -10.39 5.36
C GLN A 71 -10.70 -9.48 4.88
N MET A 72 -9.68 -9.33 5.72
CA MET A 72 -8.49 -8.52 5.44
C MET A 72 -7.25 -9.37 5.74
N PRO A 73 -6.86 -10.25 4.81
CA PRO A 73 -5.73 -11.14 5.02
C PRO A 73 -4.41 -10.37 5.01
N SER A 74 -3.47 -10.82 5.84
CA SER A 74 -2.11 -10.31 5.90
C SER A 74 -1.10 -11.41 5.59
N TYR A 75 0.00 -11.00 4.96
CA TYR A 75 1.09 -11.83 4.50
C TYR A 75 2.40 -11.21 4.97
N HIS A 76 3.36 -12.01 5.40
CA HIS A 76 4.57 -11.49 6.02
C HIS A 76 5.82 -12.13 5.43
N LEU A 77 6.72 -11.31 4.91
CA LEU A 77 8.11 -11.67 4.62
C LEU A 77 8.95 -11.32 5.85
N VAL A 78 9.29 -12.35 6.62
CA VAL A 78 9.87 -12.19 7.95
C VAL A 78 11.39 -12.05 7.85
N ARG A 79 11.93 -11.04 8.52
CA ARG A 79 13.37 -10.83 8.76
C ARG A 79 13.66 -10.66 10.24
N PRO A 80 14.89 -10.98 10.70
CA PRO A 80 15.30 -10.71 12.07
C PRO A 80 15.06 -9.25 12.47
N GLY A 81 14.64 -9.02 13.71
CA GLY A 81 14.34 -7.69 14.23
C GLY A 81 13.11 -7.02 13.58
N HIS A 82 12.20 -7.81 13.01
CA HIS A 82 11.02 -7.33 12.28
C HIS A 82 11.33 -6.39 11.11
N SER A 83 12.54 -6.49 10.53
CA SER A 83 12.99 -5.62 9.44
C SER A 83 12.48 -6.04 8.04
N GLY A 84 11.56 -6.98 7.99
CA GLY A 84 10.90 -7.46 6.78
C GLY A 84 9.70 -6.62 6.36
N ILE A 85 8.81 -7.22 5.58
CA ILE A 85 7.66 -6.56 4.97
C ILE A 85 6.37 -7.32 5.32
N THR A 86 5.36 -6.59 5.74
CA THR A 86 3.98 -7.10 5.84
C THR A 86 3.14 -6.49 4.73
N MET A 87 2.38 -7.30 4.01
CA MET A 87 1.33 -6.84 3.10
C MET A 87 -0.04 -7.18 3.67
N VAL A 88 -0.95 -6.21 3.64
CA VAL A 88 -2.33 -6.36 4.11
C VAL A 88 -3.28 -6.04 2.95
N ASN A 89 -4.15 -6.99 2.59
CA ASN A 89 -5.26 -6.69 1.70
C ASN A 89 -6.37 -6.01 2.50
N ILE A 90 -6.59 -4.73 2.26
CA ILE A 90 -7.58 -3.93 3.00
C ILE A 90 -8.95 -3.90 2.33
N GLY A 91 -9.08 -4.51 1.14
CA GLY A 91 -10.28 -4.34 0.31
C GLY A 91 -10.41 -2.90 -0.20
N VAL A 92 -11.59 -2.52 -0.65
CA VAL A 92 -11.86 -1.22 -1.26
C VAL A 92 -12.60 -0.30 -0.28
N GLY A 93 -12.18 0.96 -0.26
CA GLY A 93 -12.88 2.06 0.39
C GLY A 93 -12.20 2.63 1.63
N PRO A 94 -12.47 3.91 1.91
CA PRO A 94 -11.76 4.66 2.96
C PRO A 94 -12.08 4.15 4.36
N SER A 95 -13.28 3.62 4.61
CA SER A 95 -13.63 3.02 5.92
C SER A 95 -12.79 1.79 6.24
N ASN A 96 -12.50 0.95 5.24
CA ASN A 96 -11.60 -0.18 5.40
C ASN A 96 -10.16 0.28 5.66
N ALA A 97 -9.70 1.27 4.89
CA ALA A 97 -8.39 1.89 5.06
C ALA A 97 -8.21 2.47 6.47
N LYS A 98 -9.23 3.21 6.98
CA LYS A 98 -9.24 3.72 8.35
C LYS A 98 -9.13 2.60 9.38
N THR A 99 -10.00 1.60 9.29
CA THR A 99 -10.04 0.49 10.24
C THR A 99 -8.70 -0.23 10.31
N MET A 100 -8.10 -0.55 9.17
CA MET A 100 -6.85 -1.30 9.16
C MET A 100 -5.66 -0.46 9.63
N THR A 101 -5.59 0.81 9.26
CA THR A 101 -4.52 1.69 9.73
C THR A 101 -4.64 1.98 11.22
N ASP A 102 -5.86 2.11 11.78
CA ASP A 102 -6.07 2.23 13.24
C ASP A 102 -5.51 0.99 13.97
N HIS A 103 -5.76 -0.22 13.48
CA HIS A 103 -5.25 -1.45 14.08
C HIS A 103 -3.72 -1.59 13.93
N VAL A 104 -3.19 -1.33 12.73
CA VAL A 104 -1.76 -1.50 12.44
C VAL A 104 -0.92 -0.44 13.15
N ALA A 105 -1.45 0.75 13.38
CA ALA A 105 -0.75 1.82 14.11
C ALA A 105 -0.33 1.40 15.54
N VAL A 106 -1.07 0.50 16.18
CA VAL A 106 -0.74 -0.04 17.52
C VAL A 106 0.59 -0.78 17.52
N LEU A 107 0.94 -1.40 16.39
CA LEU A 107 2.18 -2.14 16.21
C LEU A 107 3.39 -1.24 15.91
N ARG A 108 3.18 0.07 15.75
CA ARG A 108 4.23 1.08 15.55
C ARG A 108 5.18 0.75 14.39
N PRO A 109 4.70 0.52 13.16
CA PRO A 109 5.58 0.24 12.04
C PRO A 109 6.50 1.44 11.74
N HIS A 110 7.64 1.17 11.12
CA HIS A 110 8.59 2.21 10.71
C HIS A 110 8.09 3.02 9.52
N ALA A 111 7.31 2.39 8.65
CA ALA A 111 6.63 3.05 7.54
C ALA A 111 5.47 2.19 7.05
N TRP A 112 4.49 2.84 6.43
CA TRP A 112 3.48 2.16 5.64
C TRP A 112 3.23 2.85 4.29
N ILE A 113 2.83 2.09 3.29
CA ILE A 113 2.65 2.56 1.93
C ILE A 113 1.36 1.94 1.36
N MET A 114 0.57 2.74 0.65
CA MET A 114 -0.55 2.25 -0.15
C MET A 114 -0.06 1.86 -1.55
N LEU A 115 -0.39 0.64 -1.97
CA LEU A 115 -0.25 0.15 -3.33
C LEU A 115 -1.64 -0.12 -3.90
N GLY A 116 -2.01 0.58 -4.97
CA GLY A 116 -3.33 0.43 -5.56
C GLY A 116 -3.42 1.03 -6.94
N HIS A 117 -4.59 0.92 -7.55
CA HIS A 117 -4.90 1.58 -8.80
C HIS A 117 -5.58 2.93 -8.53
N CYS A 118 -5.39 3.86 -9.43
CA CYS A 118 -6.07 5.15 -9.43
C CYS A 118 -6.55 5.50 -10.84
N ALA A 119 -7.58 6.32 -10.93
CA ALA A 119 -7.98 6.90 -12.20
C ALA A 119 -7.14 8.15 -12.47
N GLY A 120 -6.49 8.21 -13.63
CA GLY A 120 -5.75 9.38 -14.07
C GLY A 120 -6.69 10.54 -14.45
N LEU A 121 -6.35 11.76 -14.03
CA LEU A 121 -7.15 12.97 -14.29
C LEU A 121 -6.50 13.91 -15.33
N ARG A 122 -5.46 13.47 -16.00
CA ARG A 122 -4.73 14.26 -17.01
C ARG A 122 -4.67 13.53 -18.33
N ASN A 123 -4.95 14.23 -19.42
CA ASN A 123 -4.95 13.67 -20.78
C ASN A 123 -3.58 13.15 -21.23
N SER A 124 -2.51 13.54 -20.54
CA SER A 124 -1.15 13.08 -20.83
C SER A 124 -0.78 11.78 -20.12
N GLN A 125 -1.65 11.25 -19.26
CA GLN A 125 -1.42 9.99 -18.55
C GLN A 125 -1.86 8.81 -19.41
N MET A 126 -1.09 7.74 -19.33
CA MET A 126 -1.35 6.48 -20.04
C MET A 126 -1.62 5.36 -19.03
N LEU A 127 -2.31 4.31 -19.48
CA LEU A 127 -2.46 3.10 -18.68
C LEU A 127 -1.08 2.50 -18.42
N GLY A 128 -0.79 2.20 -17.17
CA GLY A 128 0.52 1.70 -16.72
C GLY A 128 1.47 2.77 -16.18
N ASP A 129 1.10 4.06 -16.28
CA ASP A 129 1.85 5.12 -15.58
C ASP A 129 1.79 4.91 -14.06
N TYR A 130 2.91 5.15 -13.40
CA TYR A 130 2.96 5.21 -11.93
C TYR A 130 2.54 6.59 -11.45
N VAL A 131 1.73 6.63 -10.41
CA VAL A 131 1.36 7.88 -9.73
C VAL A 131 1.97 7.88 -8.34
N LEU A 132 2.82 8.86 -8.07
CA LEU A 132 3.43 9.09 -6.77
C LEU A 132 2.77 10.30 -6.12
N ALA A 133 2.00 10.06 -5.07
CA ALA A 133 1.31 11.13 -4.35
C ALA A 133 2.29 11.96 -3.52
N HIS A 134 2.30 13.29 -3.66
CA HIS A 134 3.06 14.20 -2.81
C HIS A 134 2.19 14.99 -1.82
N GLY A 135 0.88 14.88 -1.96
CA GLY A 135 -0.12 15.50 -1.11
C GLY A 135 -1.49 14.98 -1.48
N TYR A 136 -2.46 15.18 -0.62
CA TYR A 136 -3.75 14.51 -0.70
C TYR A 136 -4.91 15.49 -0.58
N VAL A 137 -5.95 15.30 -1.40
CA VAL A 137 -7.27 15.91 -1.23
C VAL A 137 -8.18 14.89 -0.59
N ARG A 138 -8.66 15.21 0.60
CA ARG A 138 -9.50 14.32 1.43
C ARG A 138 -10.96 14.60 1.12
N ASP A 139 -11.52 13.89 0.14
CA ASP A 139 -12.94 13.89 -0.21
C ASP A 139 -13.64 12.59 0.22
N ASP A 140 -13.00 11.88 1.14
CA ASP A 140 -13.41 10.59 1.70
C ASP A 140 -14.23 10.70 3.00
N HIS A 141 -14.13 11.82 3.68
CA HIS A 141 -14.90 12.23 4.86
C HIS A 141 -14.86 11.30 6.09
N VAL A 142 -14.04 10.25 6.07
CA VAL A 142 -14.03 9.25 7.18
C VAL A 142 -13.19 9.68 8.39
N LEU A 143 -12.39 10.73 8.25
CA LEU A 143 -11.52 11.27 9.31
C LEU A 143 -11.76 12.75 9.60
N ASP A 144 -12.87 13.34 9.15
CA ASP A 144 -13.11 14.78 9.28
C ASP A 144 -13.21 15.22 10.75
N ASP A 145 -13.81 14.40 11.61
CA ASP A 145 -13.89 14.65 13.06
C ASP A 145 -12.52 14.44 13.75
N ASP A 146 -11.70 13.53 13.26
CA ASP A 146 -10.40 13.18 13.85
C ASP A 146 -9.27 14.12 13.39
N LEU A 147 -9.33 14.60 12.15
CA LEU A 147 -8.34 15.46 11.52
C LEU A 147 -9.05 16.49 10.64
N PRO A 148 -9.14 17.77 11.04
CA PRO A 148 -9.83 18.80 10.27
C PRO A 148 -9.30 18.92 8.83
N LEU A 149 -10.18 19.21 7.87
CA LEU A 149 -9.84 19.25 6.43
C LEU A 149 -8.80 20.31 6.06
N TRP A 150 -8.66 21.37 6.87
CA TRP A 150 -7.66 22.42 6.63
C TRP A 150 -6.24 22.02 7.04
N VAL A 151 -6.05 20.87 7.73
CA VAL A 151 -4.72 20.37 8.07
C VAL A 151 -4.10 19.74 6.82
N PRO A 152 -2.94 20.24 6.33
CA PRO A 152 -2.28 19.65 5.18
C PRO A 152 -1.69 18.29 5.55
N VAL A 153 -1.82 17.34 4.63
CA VAL A 153 -1.24 15.99 4.73
C VAL A 153 -0.28 15.79 3.55
N PRO A 154 0.99 16.27 3.68
CA PRO A 154 2.00 16.04 2.66
C PRO A 154 2.65 14.67 2.85
N ALA A 155 3.07 14.05 1.75
CA ALA A 155 3.92 12.87 1.84
C ALA A 155 5.32 13.23 2.34
N LEU A 156 6.00 12.29 3.00
CA LEU A 156 7.36 12.49 3.49
C LEU A 156 8.39 12.43 2.35
N ALA A 157 9.34 13.36 2.34
CA ALA A 157 10.34 13.46 1.29
C ALA A 157 11.19 12.19 1.16
N GLU A 158 11.55 11.56 2.26
CA GLU A 158 12.35 10.34 2.30
C GLU A 158 11.60 9.18 1.65
N ILE A 159 10.30 9.04 1.91
CA ILE A 159 9.44 8.01 1.28
C ILE A 159 9.30 8.30 -0.22
N GLN A 160 9.10 9.57 -0.60
CA GLN A 160 9.02 9.99 -2.00
C GLN A 160 10.29 9.61 -2.79
N GLN A 161 11.45 9.89 -2.24
CA GLN A 161 12.74 9.57 -2.86
C GLN A 161 12.96 8.05 -2.96
N ALA A 162 12.61 7.30 -1.92
CA ALA A 162 12.72 5.85 -1.91
C ALA A 162 11.81 5.20 -2.96
N LEU A 163 10.56 5.66 -3.08
CA LEU A 163 9.61 5.14 -4.08
C LEU A 163 10.02 5.52 -5.51
N GLN A 164 10.49 6.76 -5.73
CA GLN A 164 11.00 7.17 -7.04
C GLN A 164 12.20 6.30 -7.45
N LYS A 165 13.13 6.05 -6.53
CA LYS A 165 14.26 5.17 -6.77
C LYS A 165 13.81 3.74 -7.07
N ALA A 166 12.85 3.21 -6.32
CA ALA A 166 12.31 1.86 -6.56
C ALA A 166 11.72 1.71 -7.95
N VAL A 167 10.95 2.71 -8.43
CA VAL A 167 10.41 2.70 -9.80
C VAL A 167 11.55 2.77 -10.82
N ALA A 168 12.56 3.61 -10.62
CA ALA A 168 13.73 3.68 -11.50
C ALA A 168 14.47 2.35 -11.57
N ASP A 169 14.70 1.71 -10.41
CA ASP A 169 15.41 0.43 -10.31
C ASP A 169 14.62 -0.71 -11.02
N VAL A 170 13.29 -0.74 -10.88
CA VAL A 170 12.44 -1.78 -11.50
C VAL A 170 12.28 -1.56 -13.00
N THR A 171 12.08 -0.31 -13.43
CA THR A 171 11.85 0.02 -14.85
C THR A 171 13.15 0.18 -15.63
N GLN A 172 14.29 0.35 -14.96
CA GLN A 172 15.58 0.69 -15.56
C GLN A 172 15.53 2.02 -16.35
N MET A 173 14.62 2.93 -15.96
CA MET A 173 14.43 4.23 -16.58
C MET A 173 15.02 5.35 -15.73
N GLU A 174 15.53 6.39 -16.38
CA GLU A 174 16.11 7.56 -15.75
C GLU A 174 15.67 8.87 -16.43
N GLY A 175 15.88 10.00 -15.74
CA GLY A 175 15.74 11.33 -16.32
C GLY A 175 14.36 11.60 -16.92
N ALA A 176 14.32 11.91 -18.22
CA ALA A 176 13.09 12.25 -18.93
C ALA A 176 12.17 11.04 -19.12
N ASP A 177 12.73 9.85 -19.36
CA ASP A 177 11.96 8.61 -19.58
C ASP A 177 11.26 8.19 -18.30
N LEU A 178 11.94 8.26 -17.16
CA LEU A 178 11.31 8.01 -15.87
C LEU A 178 10.17 9.01 -15.60
N LYS A 179 10.36 10.30 -15.88
CA LYS A 179 9.33 11.33 -15.75
C LYS A 179 8.13 11.12 -16.66
N ALA A 180 8.32 10.45 -17.80
CA ALA A 180 7.23 10.14 -18.72
C ALA A 180 6.26 9.10 -18.14
N VAL A 181 6.74 8.17 -17.32
CA VAL A 181 5.96 7.08 -16.72
C VAL A 181 5.67 7.26 -15.23
N LEU A 182 6.46 8.03 -14.50
CA LEU A 182 6.25 8.34 -13.08
C LEU A 182 5.73 9.77 -12.90
N ARG A 183 4.45 9.87 -12.58
CA ARG A 183 3.73 11.15 -12.42
C ARG A 183 3.64 11.49 -10.93
N THR A 184 4.35 12.52 -10.51
CA THR A 184 4.26 13.02 -9.13
C THR A 184 3.26 14.15 -9.04
N GLY A 185 2.31 14.08 -8.10
CA GLY A 185 1.30 15.11 -7.93
C GLY A 185 0.35 14.84 -6.78
N THR A 186 -0.63 15.73 -6.62
CA THR A 186 -1.71 15.57 -5.64
C THR A 186 -2.66 14.47 -6.09
N VAL A 187 -3.05 13.60 -5.17
CA VAL A 187 -4.08 12.56 -5.36
C VAL A 187 -5.32 12.94 -4.56
N ALA A 188 -6.49 12.79 -5.16
CA ALA A 188 -7.77 12.95 -4.47
C ALA A 188 -8.32 11.60 -4.07
N THR A 189 -8.77 11.47 -2.83
CA THR A 189 -9.45 10.26 -2.36
C THR A 189 -10.91 10.57 -2.11
N THR A 190 -11.81 9.76 -2.67
CA THR A 190 -13.26 9.88 -2.51
C THR A 190 -13.86 8.61 -1.92
N ASP A 191 -14.98 8.75 -1.22
CA ASP A 191 -15.79 7.62 -0.75
C ASP A 191 -16.82 7.13 -1.80
N ASN A 192 -17.04 7.92 -2.86
CA ASN A 192 -18.01 7.64 -3.90
C ASN A 192 -17.39 6.91 -5.09
N ARG A 193 -17.52 5.59 -5.12
CA ARG A 193 -17.03 4.76 -6.25
C ARG A 193 -17.65 5.15 -7.60
N ASN A 194 -18.85 5.68 -7.60
CA ASN A 194 -19.62 6.02 -8.80
C ASN A 194 -19.59 7.54 -9.11
N TRP A 195 -18.55 8.23 -8.69
CA TRP A 195 -18.41 9.68 -8.91
C TRP A 195 -18.52 10.08 -10.39
N GLU A 196 -18.09 9.21 -11.29
CA GLU A 196 -18.16 9.41 -12.75
C GLU A 196 -19.60 9.42 -13.29
N LEU A 197 -20.53 8.75 -12.60
CA LEU A 197 -21.93 8.60 -13.03
C LEU A 197 -22.83 9.77 -12.58
N GLN A 198 -22.29 10.74 -11.87
CA GLN A 198 -23.06 11.92 -11.45
C GLN A 198 -23.34 12.83 -12.64
N ASN A 199 -24.61 13.19 -12.83
CA ASN A 199 -25.10 14.00 -13.94
C ASN A 199 -24.62 15.47 -13.96
N ASN A 200 -23.90 15.89 -12.93
CA ASN A 200 -23.31 17.22 -12.87
C ASN A 200 -21.79 17.09 -12.89
N ASN A 201 -21.11 17.90 -13.66
CA ASN A 201 -19.65 17.95 -13.72
C ASN A 201 -18.98 18.46 -12.42
N LEU A 202 -19.69 18.47 -11.28
CA LEU A 202 -19.19 18.98 -10.00
C LEU A 202 -17.98 18.21 -9.49
N PRO A 203 -17.96 16.85 -9.43
CA PRO A 203 -16.79 16.14 -8.96
C PRO A 203 -15.55 16.38 -9.83
N ALA A 204 -15.71 16.28 -11.16
CA ALA A 204 -14.62 16.54 -12.10
C ALA A 204 -14.09 17.98 -11.98
N ARG A 205 -14.97 18.94 -11.75
CA ARG A 205 -14.62 20.35 -11.56
C ARG A 205 -13.87 20.58 -10.24
N ARG A 206 -14.31 19.96 -9.13
CA ARG A 206 -13.62 20.03 -7.83
C ARG A 206 -12.21 19.43 -7.93
N PHE A 207 -12.07 18.25 -8.52
CA PHE A 207 -10.78 17.61 -8.70
C PHE A 207 -9.86 18.39 -9.65
N SER A 208 -10.41 19.00 -10.69
CA SER A 208 -9.64 19.91 -11.55
C SER A 208 -9.17 21.15 -10.80
N GLN A 209 -10.00 21.77 -9.96
CA GLN A 209 -9.64 22.93 -9.15
C GLN A 209 -8.57 22.59 -8.09
N SER A 210 -8.61 21.39 -7.52
CA SER A 210 -7.60 20.91 -6.56
C SER A 210 -6.23 20.62 -7.18
N ARG A 211 -6.14 20.65 -8.53
CA ARG A 211 -4.95 20.23 -9.28
C ARG A 211 -4.57 18.77 -9.10
N ALA A 212 -5.46 17.94 -8.55
CA ALA A 212 -5.21 16.51 -8.44
C ALA A 212 -4.91 15.89 -9.81
N ILE A 213 -3.95 15.01 -9.87
CA ILE A 213 -3.56 14.28 -11.09
C ILE A 213 -4.17 12.90 -11.16
N ALA A 214 -4.63 12.38 -10.03
CA ALA A 214 -5.31 11.09 -9.95
C ALA A 214 -6.35 11.08 -8.83
N ILE A 215 -7.23 10.09 -8.88
CA ILE A 215 -8.26 9.83 -7.88
C ILE A 215 -8.25 8.36 -7.50
N ASP A 216 -8.39 8.08 -6.20
CA ASP A 216 -8.53 6.75 -5.62
C ASP A 216 -9.58 6.74 -4.50
N MET A 217 -9.61 5.70 -3.68
CA MET A 217 -10.56 5.57 -2.58
C MET A 217 -9.90 5.34 -1.21
N GLU A 218 -8.58 5.29 -1.08
CA GLU A 218 -7.90 4.88 0.17
C GLU A 218 -6.70 5.74 0.56
N SER A 219 -5.95 6.27 -0.40
CA SER A 219 -4.61 6.80 -0.13
C SER A 219 -4.59 7.98 0.82
N ALA A 220 -5.54 8.91 0.71
CA ALA A 220 -5.60 10.06 1.64
C ALA A 220 -5.97 9.63 3.07
N THR A 221 -6.83 8.62 3.23
CA THR A 221 -7.16 8.07 4.55
C THR A 221 -5.93 7.43 5.21
N ILE A 222 -5.16 6.65 4.45
CA ILE A 222 -3.93 6.01 4.93
C ILE A 222 -2.88 7.04 5.30
N ALA A 223 -2.71 8.07 4.46
CA ALA A 223 -1.79 9.18 4.71
C ALA A 223 -2.23 10.00 5.93
N ALA A 224 -3.51 10.34 6.06
CA ALA A 224 -4.05 11.07 7.20
C ALA A 224 -3.87 10.31 8.52
N ASN A 225 -4.07 9.01 8.54
CA ASN A 225 -3.78 8.19 9.71
C ASN A 225 -2.27 8.07 9.97
N GLY A 226 -1.42 8.03 8.93
CA GLY A 226 0.02 8.13 9.09
C GLY A 226 0.43 9.43 9.79
N PHE A 227 -0.14 10.55 9.36
CA PHE A 227 0.06 11.83 10.00
C PHE A 227 -0.41 11.84 11.47
N ARG A 228 -1.63 11.35 11.76
CA ARG A 228 -2.20 11.29 13.11
C ARG A 228 -1.37 10.42 14.05
N PHE A 229 -0.97 9.24 13.63
CA PHE A 229 -0.25 8.26 14.44
C PHE A 229 1.28 8.42 14.37
N ARG A 230 1.77 9.38 13.60
CA ARG A 230 3.21 9.61 13.38
C ARG A 230 3.93 8.39 12.83
N VAL A 231 3.29 7.69 11.92
CA VAL A 231 3.88 6.62 11.12
C VAL A 231 4.27 7.22 9.76
N PRO A 232 5.52 7.11 9.32
CA PRO A 232 5.97 7.53 7.99
C PRO A 232 5.17 6.86 6.86
N TYR A 233 4.77 7.64 5.83
CA TYR A 233 3.89 7.19 4.75
C TYR A 233 4.25 7.82 3.40
#